data_45f99db7217071c98a407f054fcc72b1
#
_entry.id   45f99db7217071c98a407f054fcc72b1
#
_cell.length_a   1.000
_cell.length_b   1.000
_cell.length_c   1.000
_cell.angle_alpha   90.00
_cell.angle_beta   90.00
_cell.angle_gamma   90.00
#
_symmetry.space_group_name_H-M   'P 1'
#
loop_
_entity.id
_entity.type
_entity.pdbx_description
1 polymer ?
#
loop_
_entity_poly.entity_id
_entity_poly.type
_entity_poly.pdbx_seq_one_letter_code
_entity_poly.pdbx_strand_id
1 'polypeptide(L)'
;MKYFNSNVSRMIAIAAISVATGLGTGYALASQPDMEGALASLQNAQSYLDRVTQNKGGHADKARHLVAAAIEQVQEGIAFGQSQGE
;
A
#
# COMPACT_ATOMS: atom_id res chain seq x y z
N MET A 1 6.36 9.93 -13.36
CA MET A 1 5.24 9.76 -12.48
C MET A 1 4.91 10.94 -11.65
N LYS A 2 4.79 12.06 -12.24
CA LYS A 2 4.65 13.22 -11.45
C LYS A 2 3.33 13.33 -10.75
N TYR A 3 2.24 12.91 -11.38
CA TYR A 3 1.00 12.95 -10.66
C TYR A 3 0.98 11.91 -9.55
N PHE A 4 1.74 10.85 -9.73
CA PHE A 4 1.91 9.82 -8.75
C PHE A 4 2.59 10.39 -7.51
N ASN A 5 3.51 11.32 -7.71
CA ASN A 5 4.30 11.82 -6.61
C ASN A 5 3.51 12.57 -5.56
N SER A 6 2.49 13.33 -5.95
CA SER A 6 1.83 14.14 -4.97
C SER A 6 1.06 13.31 -3.95
N ASN A 7 0.49 12.17 -4.38
CA ASN A 7 -0.25 11.32 -3.47
C ASN A 7 0.65 10.32 -2.79
N VAL A 8 1.60 9.80 -3.54
CA VAL A 8 2.50 8.81 -2.99
C VAL A 8 3.39 9.41 -1.92
N SER A 9 3.74 10.68 -2.07
CA SER A 9 4.56 11.33 -1.07
C SER A 9 3.91 11.34 0.30
N ARG A 10 2.61 11.57 0.34
CA ARG A 10 1.92 11.56 1.61
C ARG A 10 1.84 10.18 2.20
N MET A 11 1.63 9.17 1.37
CA MET A 11 1.55 7.81 1.87
C MET A 11 2.91 7.32 2.33
N ILE A 12 3.94 7.72 1.63
CA ILE A 12 5.28 7.35 2.03
C ILE A 12 5.63 7.99 3.36
N ALA A 13 5.19 9.23 3.57
CA ALA A 13 5.45 9.89 4.84
C ALA A 13 4.79 9.16 5.99
N ILE A 14 3.58 8.67 5.78
CA ILE A 14 2.90 7.89 6.81
C ILE A 14 3.66 6.61 7.10
N ALA A 15 4.11 5.94 6.06
CA ALA A 15 4.88 4.71 6.26
C ALA A 15 6.18 5.00 7.00
N ALA A 16 6.83 6.09 6.67
CA ALA A 16 8.08 6.44 7.32
C ALA A 16 7.89 6.71 8.81
N ILE A 17 6.79 7.37 9.14
CA ILE A 17 6.49 7.60 10.55
C ILE A 17 6.29 6.28 11.28
N SER A 18 5.58 5.35 10.65
CA SER A 18 5.36 4.05 11.25
C SER A 18 6.67 3.32 11.49
N VAL A 19 7.58 3.39 10.53
CA VAL A 19 8.88 2.77 10.68
C VAL A 19 9.64 3.40 11.83
N ALA A 20 9.58 4.72 11.93
CA ALA A 20 10.30 5.42 12.98
C ALA A 20 9.83 4.99 14.35
N THR A 21 8.54 4.79 14.52
CA THR A 21 8.02 4.35 15.82
C THR A 21 8.44 2.93 16.13
N GLY A 22 8.81 2.16 15.13
CA GLY A 22 9.25 0.79 15.32
C GLY A 22 10.72 0.65 15.59
N LEU A 23 11.46 1.76 15.61
CA LEU A 23 12.90 1.70 15.81
C LEU A 23 13.24 1.16 17.19
N GLY A 24 14.26 0.35 17.23
CA GLY A 24 14.75 -0.17 18.49
C GLY A 24 14.05 -1.40 18.97
N THR A 25 12.97 -1.79 18.30
CA THR A 25 12.20 -2.94 18.74
C THR A 25 12.41 -4.15 17.86
N GLY A 26 13.27 -4.02 16.85
CA GLY A 26 13.58 -5.15 16.00
C GLY A 26 12.95 -5.07 14.64
N TYR A 27 13.49 -5.86 13.75
CA TYR A 27 13.09 -5.85 12.37
C TYR A 27 11.62 -6.27 12.19
N ALA A 28 11.18 -7.21 12.98
CA ALA A 28 9.81 -7.73 12.84
C ALA A 28 8.77 -6.65 13.11
N LEU A 29 9.03 -5.77 14.09
CA LEU A 29 8.08 -4.72 14.39
C LEU A 29 8.10 -3.59 13.38
N ALA A 30 9.22 -3.38 12.70
CA ALA A 30 9.28 -2.39 11.63
C ALA A 30 8.57 -2.90 10.38
N SER A 31 8.60 -4.20 10.16
CA SER A 31 8.04 -4.81 8.95
C SER A 31 6.53 -4.63 8.86
N GLN A 32 5.81 -4.83 9.96
CA GLN A 32 4.35 -4.71 9.93
C GLN A 32 3.86 -3.30 9.63
N PRO A 33 4.41 -2.24 10.23
CA PRO A 33 4.01 -0.90 9.84
C PRO A 33 4.25 -0.60 8.35
N ASP A 34 5.31 -1.14 7.78
CA ASP A 34 5.55 -0.93 6.36
C ASP A 34 4.50 -1.64 5.51
N MET A 35 4.13 -2.84 5.89
CA MET A 35 3.08 -3.56 5.18
C MET A 35 1.75 -2.82 5.29
N GLU A 36 1.45 -2.30 6.47
CA GLU A 36 0.22 -1.54 6.65
C GLU A 36 0.24 -0.24 5.86
N GLY A 37 1.41 0.40 5.77
CA GLY A 37 1.55 1.58 4.93
C GLY A 37 1.33 1.26 3.47
N ALA A 38 1.84 0.12 3.02
CA ALA A 38 1.62 -0.30 1.64
C ALA A 38 0.15 -0.55 1.38
N LEU A 39 -0.55 -1.17 2.32
CA LEU A 39 -1.98 -1.40 2.18
C LEU A 39 -2.73 -0.09 2.04
N ALA A 40 -2.43 0.87 2.89
CA ALA A 40 -3.09 2.17 2.84
C ALA A 40 -2.84 2.87 1.51
N SER A 41 -1.62 2.78 1.01
CA SER A 41 -1.29 3.39 -0.28
C SER A 41 -2.04 2.74 -1.42
N LEU A 42 -2.15 1.42 -1.39
CA LEU A 42 -2.87 0.70 -2.44
C LEU A 42 -4.36 1.02 -2.40
N GLN A 43 -4.93 1.12 -1.20
CA GLN A 43 -6.33 1.47 -1.07
C GLN A 43 -6.58 2.89 -1.59
N ASN A 44 -5.66 3.79 -1.35
CA ASN A 44 -5.78 5.13 -1.88
C ASN A 44 -5.70 5.13 -3.41
N ALA A 45 -4.79 4.34 -3.96
CA ALA A 45 -4.68 4.22 -5.41
C ALA A 45 -5.96 3.63 -6.00
N GLN A 46 -6.54 2.65 -5.32
CA GLN A 46 -7.80 2.05 -5.77
C GLN A 46 -8.89 3.10 -5.85
N SER A 47 -8.97 3.96 -4.85
CA SER A 47 -9.97 5.03 -4.85
C SER A 47 -9.80 5.94 -6.05
N TYR A 48 -8.58 6.29 -6.39
CA TYR A 48 -8.35 7.14 -7.55
C TYR A 48 -8.72 6.43 -8.84
N LEU A 49 -8.37 5.16 -8.95
CA LEU A 49 -8.71 4.40 -10.15
C LEU A 49 -10.22 4.28 -10.33
N ASP A 50 -10.94 4.18 -9.23
CA ASP A 50 -12.39 4.08 -9.29
C ASP A 50 -13.04 5.36 -9.81
N ARG A 51 -12.34 6.47 -9.74
CA ARG A 51 -12.85 7.74 -10.27
C ARG A 51 -12.53 7.94 -11.74
N VAL A 52 -11.71 7.09 -12.31
CA VAL A 52 -11.38 7.20 -13.73
C VAL A 52 -12.58 6.77 -14.54
N THR A 53 -13.07 7.68 -15.37
CA THR A 53 -14.29 7.41 -16.13
C THR A 53 -14.01 6.84 -17.51
N GLN A 54 -12.80 6.98 -18.01
CA GLN A 54 -12.42 6.45 -19.30
C GLN A 54 -11.43 5.32 -19.11
N ASN A 55 -11.59 4.26 -19.87
CA ASN A 55 -10.79 3.07 -19.65
C ASN A 55 -9.36 3.16 -20.17
N LYS A 56 -9.05 4.21 -20.93
CA LYS A 56 -7.67 4.44 -21.39
C LYS A 56 -7.12 3.24 -22.14
N GLY A 57 -7.90 2.75 -23.12
CA GLY A 57 -7.46 1.61 -23.92
C GLY A 57 -7.46 0.30 -23.18
N GLY A 58 -8.22 0.20 -22.10
CA GLY A 58 -8.25 -1.01 -21.28
C GLY A 58 -7.26 -1.00 -20.16
N HIS A 59 -6.38 -0.02 -20.10
CA HIS A 59 -5.32 0.00 -19.11
C HIS A 59 -5.83 0.37 -17.73
N ALA A 60 -6.83 1.26 -17.65
CA ALA A 60 -7.38 1.61 -16.35
C ALA A 60 -8.07 0.41 -15.70
N ASP A 61 -8.77 -0.36 -16.50
CA ASP A 61 -9.44 -1.54 -15.99
C ASP A 61 -8.43 -2.59 -15.52
N LYS A 62 -7.38 -2.79 -16.30
CA LYS A 62 -6.33 -3.71 -15.90
C LYS A 62 -5.64 -3.23 -14.62
N ALA A 63 -5.42 -1.93 -14.50
CA ALA A 63 -4.81 -1.38 -13.30
C ALA A 63 -5.68 -1.63 -12.07
N ARG A 64 -7.00 -1.50 -12.22
CA ARG A 64 -7.90 -1.79 -11.10
C ARG A 64 -7.75 -3.23 -10.63
N HIS A 65 -7.67 -4.16 -11.58
CA HIS A 65 -7.51 -5.55 -11.23
C HIS A 65 -6.18 -5.82 -10.56
N LEU A 66 -5.12 -5.21 -11.06
CA LEU A 66 -3.80 -5.42 -10.49
C LEU A 66 -3.71 -4.84 -9.08
N VAL A 67 -4.29 -3.66 -8.86
CA VAL A 67 -4.29 -3.07 -7.52
C VAL A 67 -5.11 -3.92 -6.56
N ALA A 68 -6.25 -4.41 -7.00
CA ALA A 68 -7.06 -5.28 -6.14
C ALA A 68 -6.30 -6.54 -5.75
N ALA A 69 -5.59 -7.12 -6.71
CA ALA A 69 -4.79 -8.31 -6.41
C ALA A 69 -3.65 -8.00 -5.45
N ALA A 70 -3.04 -6.83 -5.62
CA ALA A 70 -1.96 -6.42 -4.73
C ALA A 70 -2.46 -6.20 -3.30
N ILE A 71 -3.63 -5.60 -3.16
CA ILE A 71 -4.24 -5.41 -1.85
C ILE A 71 -4.43 -6.75 -1.16
N GLU A 72 -4.93 -7.71 -1.89
CA GLU A 72 -5.16 -9.05 -1.33
C GLU A 72 -3.85 -9.66 -0.85
N GLN A 73 -2.81 -9.56 -1.66
CA GLN A 73 -1.51 -10.11 -1.29
C GLN A 73 -0.93 -9.43 -0.06
N VAL A 74 -1.07 -8.12 0.02
CA VAL A 74 -0.55 -7.40 1.18
C VAL A 74 -1.31 -7.81 2.43
N GLN A 75 -2.62 -7.94 2.33
CA GLN A 75 -3.42 -8.37 3.48
C GLN A 75 -3.03 -9.78 3.93
N GLU A 76 -2.78 -10.66 2.99
CA GLU A 76 -2.35 -12.01 3.34
C GLU A 76 -0.97 -11.98 3.98
N GLY A 77 -0.10 -11.10 3.50
CA GLY A 77 1.22 -10.95 4.09
C GLY A 77 1.15 -10.44 5.52
N ILE A 78 0.25 -9.48 5.78
CA ILE A 78 0.05 -8.98 7.12
C ILE A 78 -0.44 -10.09 8.04
N ALA A 79 -1.41 -10.87 7.57
CA ALA A 79 -1.93 -11.96 8.37
C ALA A 79 -0.85 -13.00 8.64
N PHE A 80 -0.03 -13.30 7.65
CA PHE A 80 1.06 -14.23 7.86
C PHE A 80 2.05 -13.70 8.89
N GLY A 81 2.39 -12.42 8.80
CA GLY A 81 3.30 -11.82 9.75
C GLY A 81 2.76 -11.88 11.17
N GLN A 82 1.46 -11.61 11.32
CA GLN A 82 0.84 -11.71 12.63
C GLN A 82 0.90 -13.12 13.19
N SER A 83 0.71 -14.12 12.33
CA SER A 83 0.77 -15.50 12.77
C SER A 83 2.19 -15.90 13.17
N GLN A 84 3.21 -15.18 12.70
CA GLN A 84 4.59 -15.43 13.06
C GLN A 84 5.04 -14.56 14.23
N GLY A 85 4.15 -13.79 14.80
CA GLY A 85 4.50 -12.93 15.93
C GLY A 85 5.16 -11.61 15.53
N GLU A 86 4.97 -11.20 14.29
CA GLU A 86 5.56 -9.94 13.83
C GLU A 86 4.71 -8.73 14.14
#